data_c7db970774accd9d4037fe86bb06148d
#
_entry.id   c7db970774accd9d4037fe86bb06148d
#
_cell.length_a   1.000
_cell.length_b   1.000
_cell.length_c   1.000
_cell.angle_alpha   90.00
_cell.angle_beta   90.00
_cell.angle_gamma   90.00
#
_symmetry.space_group_name_H-M   'P 1'
#
loop_
_entity.id
_entity.type
_entity.pdbx_description
1 polymer ?
#
loop_
_entity_poly.entity_id
_entity_poly.type
_entity_poly.pdbx_seq_one_letter_code
_entity_poly.pdbx_strand_id
1 'polypeptide(L)'
;MVEPHDILSDAEREALALTNAPVAAKPLVLVVDDNAANRDALIYYLKSRGIDCVGADGAEEARLYLHYQPRIGLMITDLRMQPEDGLTLIRQVRESERAALSIIVVSGDTDVKEAVDVMHLGVVDFLLKPVDLHRLLQLVRKELQIL
;
A
#
# COMPACT_ATOMS: atom_id res chain seq x y z
N MET A 1 24.37 -3.81 -26.16
CA MET A 1 22.95 -3.61 -25.85
C MET A 1 22.73 -3.71 -24.36
N VAL A 2 22.06 -2.71 -23.78
CA VAL A 2 21.75 -2.73 -22.35
C VAL A 2 20.55 -3.63 -22.12
N GLU A 3 20.68 -4.56 -21.18
CA GLU A 3 19.56 -5.40 -20.81
C GLU A 3 18.46 -4.54 -20.14
N PRO A 4 17.17 -4.77 -20.44
CA PRO A 4 16.11 -3.93 -19.88
C PRO A 4 16.14 -3.84 -18.34
N HIS A 5 16.50 -4.92 -17.65
CA HIS A 5 16.57 -4.92 -16.19
C HIS A 5 17.70 -4.03 -15.64
N ASP A 6 18.71 -3.66 -16.44
CA ASP A 6 19.81 -2.82 -15.98
C ASP A 6 19.41 -1.36 -15.80
N ILE A 7 18.27 -0.96 -16.38
CA ILE A 7 17.74 0.40 -16.26
C ILE A 7 16.58 0.51 -15.31
N LEU A 8 16.18 -0.59 -14.68
CA LEU A 8 15.07 -0.62 -13.73
C LEU A 8 15.56 -0.34 -12.33
N SER A 9 14.75 0.37 -11.54
CA SER A 9 14.97 0.52 -10.12
C SER A 9 14.73 -0.81 -9.41
N ASP A 10 15.15 -0.90 -8.14
CA ASP A 10 14.91 -2.10 -7.33
C ASP A 10 13.41 -2.36 -7.18
N ALA A 11 12.61 -1.30 -7.00
CA ALA A 11 11.16 -1.43 -6.90
C ALA A 11 10.54 -1.95 -8.20
N GLU A 12 11.02 -1.46 -9.35
CA GLU A 12 10.55 -1.93 -10.65
C GLU A 12 10.90 -3.40 -10.88
N ARG A 13 12.13 -3.81 -10.54
CA ARG A 13 12.54 -5.21 -10.66
C ARG A 13 11.71 -6.12 -9.79
N GLU A 14 11.45 -5.71 -8.56
CA GLU A 14 10.64 -6.49 -7.62
C GLU A 14 9.19 -6.62 -8.13
N ALA A 15 8.61 -5.52 -8.61
CA ALA A 15 7.28 -5.54 -9.17
C ALA A 15 7.17 -6.45 -10.40
N LEU A 16 8.16 -6.41 -11.30
CA LEU A 16 8.18 -7.29 -12.47
C LEU A 16 8.38 -8.75 -12.09
N ALA A 17 9.19 -9.03 -11.08
CA ALA A 17 9.37 -10.39 -10.58
C ALA A 17 8.06 -10.96 -10.05
N LEU A 18 7.25 -10.15 -9.39
CA LEU A 18 5.95 -10.55 -8.88
C LEU A 18 4.95 -10.86 -10.01
N THR A 19 5.03 -10.15 -11.15
CA THR A 19 4.14 -10.43 -12.29
C THR A 19 4.41 -11.79 -12.92
N ASN A 20 5.57 -12.38 -12.67
CA ASN A 20 5.92 -13.71 -13.17
C ASN A 20 5.55 -14.82 -12.19
N ALA A 21 4.89 -14.50 -11.09
CA ALA A 21 4.44 -15.49 -10.12
C ALA A 21 3.33 -16.39 -10.69
N PRO A 22 3.15 -17.60 -10.15
CA PRO A 22 2.11 -18.51 -10.61
C PRO A 22 0.72 -17.90 -10.64
N VAL A 23 -0.10 -18.35 -11.59
CA VAL A 23 -1.39 -17.73 -11.93
C VAL A 23 -2.44 -17.82 -10.82
N ALA A 24 -2.35 -18.75 -9.89
CA ALA A 24 -3.24 -18.80 -8.74
C ALA A 24 -2.88 -17.69 -7.75
N ALA A 25 -2.93 -16.46 -8.23
CA ALA A 25 -2.40 -15.33 -7.52
C ALA A 25 -3.31 -14.93 -6.36
N LYS A 26 -2.77 -15.02 -5.15
CA LYS A 26 -3.43 -14.46 -3.97
C LYS A 26 -3.41 -12.93 -4.07
N PRO A 27 -4.40 -12.25 -3.50
CA PRO A 27 -4.37 -10.80 -3.42
C PRO A 27 -3.15 -10.33 -2.63
N LEU A 28 -2.60 -9.20 -3.04
CA LEU A 28 -1.39 -8.64 -2.48
C LEU A 28 -1.72 -7.30 -1.81
N VAL A 29 -1.13 -7.06 -0.64
CA VAL A 29 -1.26 -5.79 0.06
C VAL A 29 0.01 -4.97 -0.15
N LEU A 30 -0.17 -3.70 -0.51
CA LEU A 30 0.92 -2.74 -0.59
C LEU A 30 0.95 -1.91 0.68
N VAL A 31 2.07 -1.93 1.41
CA VAL A 31 2.25 -1.13 2.63
C VAL A 31 3.20 0.02 2.31
N VAL A 32 2.74 1.24 2.47
CA VAL A 32 3.49 2.46 2.13
C VAL A 32 3.78 3.26 3.40
N ASP A 33 5.05 3.38 3.74
CA ASP A 33 5.50 4.18 4.89
C ASP A 33 6.99 4.48 4.69
N ASP A 34 7.41 5.72 4.85
CA ASP A 34 8.81 6.09 4.73
C ASP A 34 9.64 5.70 5.95
N ASN A 35 9.01 5.30 7.04
CA ASN A 35 9.69 4.75 8.20
C ASN A 35 9.82 3.24 8.04
N ALA A 36 11.05 2.77 7.83
CA ALA A 36 11.32 1.36 7.57
C ALA A 36 10.87 0.45 8.72
N ALA A 37 11.08 0.87 9.96
CA ALA A 37 10.71 0.05 11.11
C ALA A 37 9.19 -0.15 11.20
N ASN A 38 8.41 0.92 10.99
CA ASN A 38 6.95 0.83 10.98
C ASN A 38 6.45 -0.03 9.82
N ARG A 39 6.99 0.19 8.63
CA ARG A 39 6.64 -0.56 7.44
C ARG A 39 6.93 -2.06 7.61
N ASP A 40 8.13 -2.38 8.05
CA ASP A 40 8.57 -3.76 8.19
C ASP A 40 7.80 -4.51 9.29
N ALA A 41 7.49 -3.84 10.38
CA ALA A 41 6.69 -4.43 11.46
C ALA A 41 5.29 -4.80 10.98
N LEU A 42 4.67 -3.93 10.21
CA LEU A 42 3.34 -4.17 9.68
C LEU A 42 3.33 -5.30 8.66
N ILE A 43 4.32 -5.31 7.76
CA ILE A 43 4.48 -6.37 6.77
C ILE A 43 4.72 -7.73 7.47
N TYR A 44 5.60 -7.74 8.47
CA TYR A 44 5.87 -8.95 9.25
C TYR A 44 4.59 -9.51 9.89
N TYR A 45 3.81 -8.63 10.51
CA TYR A 45 2.56 -9.04 11.14
C TYR A 45 1.59 -9.65 10.13
N LEU A 46 1.36 -8.97 9.02
CA LEU A 46 0.42 -9.45 7.99
C LEU A 46 0.89 -10.76 7.37
N LYS A 47 2.17 -10.87 7.06
CA LYS A 47 2.72 -12.12 6.51
C LYS A 47 2.59 -13.28 7.50
N SER A 48 2.77 -13.01 8.80
CA SER A 48 2.60 -14.03 9.83
C SER A 48 1.17 -14.55 9.92
N ARG A 49 0.21 -13.80 9.37
CA ARG A 49 -1.20 -14.18 9.32
C ARG A 49 -1.63 -14.68 7.93
N GLY A 50 -0.67 -15.00 7.07
CA GLY A 50 -0.95 -15.58 5.77
C GLY A 50 -1.31 -14.56 4.68
N ILE A 51 -1.06 -13.27 4.89
CA ILE A 51 -1.36 -12.22 3.92
C ILE A 51 -0.08 -11.81 3.20
N ASP A 52 -0.08 -11.93 1.88
CA ASP A 52 1.06 -11.52 1.06
C ASP A 52 1.14 -9.99 1.00
N CYS A 53 2.32 -9.44 1.23
CA CYS A 53 2.54 -8.01 1.27
C CYS A 53 3.82 -7.63 0.56
N VAL A 54 3.84 -6.41 0.03
CA VAL A 54 5.05 -5.72 -0.41
C VAL A 54 5.09 -4.34 0.21
N GLY A 55 6.29 -3.80 0.38
CA GLY A 55 6.48 -2.50 0.99
C GLY A 55 7.02 -1.48 0.01
N ALA A 56 6.58 -0.24 0.16
CA ALA A 56 7.12 0.91 -0.55
C ALA A 56 7.55 1.97 0.47
N ASP A 57 8.66 2.64 0.19
CA ASP A 57 9.22 3.65 1.10
C ASP A 57 8.63 5.04 0.89
N GLY A 58 7.73 5.18 -0.05
CA GLY A 58 7.09 6.44 -0.36
C GLY A 58 6.17 6.35 -1.56
N ALA A 59 5.64 7.50 -1.97
CA ALA A 59 4.64 7.58 -3.02
C ALA A 59 5.15 7.12 -4.39
N GLU A 60 6.40 7.43 -4.72
CA GLU A 60 6.97 7.04 -6.02
C GLU A 60 7.05 5.53 -6.18
N GLU A 61 7.63 4.83 -5.19
CA GLU A 61 7.66 3.37 -5.22
C GLU A 61 6.25 2.78 -5.22
N ALA A 62 5.35 3.37 -4.45
CA ALA A 62 3.97 2.90 -4.41
C ALA A 62 3.33 2.96 -5.80
N ARG A 63 3.52 4.04 -6.54
CA ARG A 63 2.99 4.17 -7.90
C ARG A 63 3.58 3.13 -8.85
N LEU A 64 4.86 2.83 -8.72
CA LEU A 64 5.51 1.80 -9.52
C LEU A 64 4.90 0.41 -9.25
N TYR A 65 4.72 0.07 -7.97
CA TYR A 65 4.06 -1.19 -7.62
C TYR A 65 2.64 -1.28 -8.18
N LEU A 66 1.87 -0.20 -8.05
CA LEU A 66 0.49 -0.20 -8.55
C LEU A 66 0.43 -0.32 -10.08
N HIS A 67 1.43 0.22 -10.77
CA HIS A 67 1.50 0.12 -12.23
C HIS A 67 1.87 -1.30 -12.70
N TYR A 68 2.88 -1.90 -12.07
CA TYR A 68 3.42 -3.18 -12.54
C TYR A 68 2.77 -4.41 -11.91
N GLN A 69 2.05 -4.26 -10.80
CA GLN A 69 1.54 -5.41 -10.06
C GLN A 69 0.01 -5.35 -9.90
N PRO A 70 -0.73 -5.96 -10.85
CA PRO A 70 -2.19 -5.94 -10.81
C PRO A 70 -2.79 -6.75 -9.66
N ARG A 71 -2.02 -7.62 -9.02
CA ARG A 71 -2.48 -8.39 -7.86
C ARG A 71 -2.76 -7.54 -6.63
N ILE A 72 -2.22 -6.32 -6.57
CA ILE A 72 -2.45 -5.45 -5.42
C ILE A 72 -3.93 -5.10 -5.35
N GLY A 73 -4.58 -5.58 -4.30
CA GLY A 73 -6.00 -5.33 -4.06
C GLY A 73 -6.27 -4.37 -2.92
N LEU A 74 -5.23 -3.98 -2.19
CA LEU A 74 -5.36 -3.09 -1.04
C LEU A 74 -4.04 -2.34 -0.83
N MET A 75 -4.13 -1.04 -0.54
CA MET A 75 -2.99 -0.23 -0.13
C MET A 75 -3.22 0.27 1.29
N ILE A 76 -2.22 0.10 2.14
CA ILE A 76 -2.18 0.68 3.49
C ILE A 76 -1.11 1.76 3.45
N THR A 77 -1.48 3.00 3.72
CA THR A 77 -0.53 4.10 3.63
C THR A 77 -0.56 5.02 4.84
N ASP A 78 0.60 5.51 5.23
CA ASP A 78 0.72 6.64 6.13
C ASP A 78 0.43 7.94 5.36
N LEU A 79 0.01 8.98 6.07
CA LEU A 79 -0.14 10.32 5.50
C LEU A 79 1.15 11.12 5.58
N ARG A 80 1.96 10.93 6.62
CA ARG A 80 3.18 11.70 6.86
C ARG A 80 4.37 11.02 6.21
N MET A 81 4.65 11.39 4.95
CA MET A 81 5.78 10.85 4.20
C MET A 81 6.48 11.99 3.46
N GLN A 82 7.74 11.79 3.12
CA GLN A 82 8.55 12.69 2.32
C GLN A 82 9.06 11.93 1.08
N PRO A 83 9.21 12.61 -0.06
CA PRO A 83 8.90 14.03 -0.37
C PRO A 83 7.42 14.27 -0.63
N GLU A 84 6.62 13.27 -0.93
CA GLU A 84 5.18 13.40 -1.15
C GLU A 84 4.42 12.76 0.00
N ASP A 85 3.35 13.43 0.48
CA ASP A 85 2.52 12.85 1.53
C ASP A 85 1.51 11.83 1.01
N GLY A 86 0.91 11.10 1.96
CA GLY A 86 -0.05 10.06 1.61
C GLY A 86 -1.34 10.59 1.00
N LEU A 87 -1.77 11.80 1.37
CA LEU A 87 -2.98 12.40 0.79
C LEU A 87 -2.79 12.64 -0.70
N THR A 88 -1.64 13.16 -1.11
CA THR A 88 -1.30 13.37 -2.52
C THR A 88 -1.30 12.03 -3.27
N LEU A 89 -0.69 11.01 -2.68
CA LEU A 89 -0.68 9.66 -3.27
C LEU A 89 -2.11 9.14 -3.47
N ILE A 90 -2.96 9.26 -2.47
CA ILE A 90 -4.35 8.78 -2.55
C ILE A 90 -5.11 9.51 -3.66
N ARG A 91 -4.96 10.83 -3.76
CA ARG A 91 -5.59 11.61 -4.83
C ARG A 91 -5.16 11.12 -6.21
N GLN A 92 -3.87 10.87 -6.39
CA GLN A 92 -3.34 10.37 -7.65
C GLN A 92 -3.89 8.99 -7.99
N VAL A 93 -4.00 8.11 -7.00
CA VAL A 93 -4.59 6.78 -7.20
C VAL A 93 -6.05 6.90 -7.65
N ARG A 94 -6.83 7.80 -7.04
CA ARG A 94 -8.22 8.02 -7.40
C ARG A 94 -8.41 8.61 -8.80
N GLU A 95 -7.40 9.27 -9.33
CA GLU A 95 -7.41 9.83 -10.68
C GLU A 95 -6.79 8.89 -11.73
N SER A 96 -6.32 7.72 -11.30
CA SER A 96 -5.64 6.75 -12.15
C SER A 96 -6.58 5.61 -12.57
N GLU A 97 -6.05 4.69 -13.36
CA GLU A 97 -6.73 3.44 -13.72
C GLU A 97 -7.00 2.55 -12.50
N ARG A 98 -6.36 2.82 -11.37
CA ARG A 98 -6.57 2.13 -10.09
C ARG A 98 -7.53 2.88 -9.18
N ALA A 99 -8.43 3.68 -9.72
CA ALA A 99 -9.34 4.54 -8.97
C ALA A 99 -10.21 3.80 -7.95
N ALA A 100 -10.47 2.52 -8.17
CA ALA A 100 -11.32 1.70 -7.28
C ALA A 100 -10.53 0.94 -6.20
N LEU A 101 -9.21 1.14 -6.12
CA LEU A 101 -8.36 0.42 -5.16
C LEU A 101 -8.84 0.67 -3.72
N SER A 102 -8.95 -0.40 -2.93
CA SER A 102 -9.22 -0.28 -1.50
C SER A 102 -8.02 0.33 -0.80
N ILE A 103 -8.23 1.35 0.02
CA ILE A 103 -7.17 2.08 0.73
C ILE A 103 -7.52 2.19 2.20
N ILE A 104 -6.57 1.83 3.06
CA ILE A 104 -6.64 2.06 4.50
C ILE A 104 -5.54 3.05 4.85
N VAL A 105 -5.88 4.08 5.62
CA VAL A 105 -4.91 5.08 6.08
C VAL A 105 -4.55 4.80 7.52
N VAL A 106 -3.26 4.85 7.82
CA VAL A 106 -2.71 4.70 9.17
C VAL A 106 -1.88 5.94 9.48
N SER A 107 -2.26 6.74 10.46
CA SER A 107 -1.54 7.97 10.76
C SER A 107 -1.52 8.28 12.25
N GLY A 108 -0.40 8.86 12.71
CA GLY A 108 -0.22 9.24 14.12
C GLY A 108 -0.50 10.70 14.40
N ASP A 109 -0.50 11.55 13.39
CA ASP A 109 -0.64 13.00 13.54
C ASP A 109 -1.45 13.54 12.35
N THR A 110 -2.73 13.79 12.61
CA THR A 110 -3.65 14.23 11.57
C THR A 110 -4.67 15.19 12.15
N ASP A 111 -4.90 16.31 11.48
CA ASP A 111 -5.96 17.22 11.88
C ASP A 111 -7.32 16.80 11.29
N VAL A 112 -8.38 17.43 11.79
CA VAL A 112 -9.75 17.10 11.38
C VAL A 112 -9.96 17.33 9.87
N LYS A 113 -9.44 18.44 9.36
CA LYS A 113 -9.60 18.77 7.92
C LYS A 113 -8.97 17.70 7.04
N GLU A 114 -7.77 17.27 7.38
CA GLU A 114 -7.05 16.24 6.63
C GLU A 114 -7.79 14.90 6.68
N ALA A 115 -8.30 14.53 7.85
CA ALA A 115 -9.09 13.30 8.00
C ALA A 115 -10.36 13.35 7.14
N VAL A 116 -11.05 14.49 7.11
CA VAL A 116 -12.25 14.68 6.27
C VAL A 116 -11.88 14.58 4.78
N ASP A 117 -10.79 15.21 4.35
CA ASP A 117 -10.33 15.15 2.96
C ASP A 117 -10.04 13.71 2.55
N VAL A 118 -9.39 12.95 3.40
CA VAL A 118 -9.08 11.53 3.17
C VAL A 118 -10.36 10.71 3.03
N MET A 119 -11.32 10.92 3.93
CA MET A 119 -12.58 10.17 3.88
C MET A 119 -13.39 10.50 2.62
N HIS A 120 -13.31 11.73 2.13
CA HIS A 120 -13.96 12.11 0.87
C HIS A 120 -13.34 11.39 -0.34
N LEU A 121 -12.15 10.87 -0.21
CA LEU A 121 -11.51 10.08 -1.27
C LEU A 121 -11.90 8.60 -1.21
N GLY A 122 -12.87 8.25 -0.40
CA GLY A 122 -13.43 6.90 -0.37
C GLY A 122 -12.51 5.84 0.19
N VAL A 123 -11.67 6.19 1.17
CA VAL A 123 -10.84 5.18 1.85
C VAL A 123 -11.72 4.27 2.71
N VAL A 124 -11.29 3.04 2.91
CA VAL A 124 -12.02 2.04 3.69
C VAL A 124 -12.12 2.45 5.15
N ASP A 125 -11.01 2.87 5.72
CA ASP A 125 -10.97 3.32 7.12
C ASP A 125 -9.71 4.15 7.35
N PHE A 126 -9.73 4.88 8.46
CA PHE A 126 -8.65 5.71 8.94
C PHE A 126 -8.29 5.26 10.36
N LEU A 127 -7.10 4.69 10.53
CA LEU A 127 -6.64 4.15 11.80
C LEU A 127 -5.57 5.04 12.41
N LEU A 128 -5.71 5.35 13.70
CA LEU A 128 -4.72 6.15 14.42
C LEU A 128 -3.61 5.25 14.96
N LYS A 129 -2.37 5.75 14.92
CA LYS A 129 -1.24 5.08 15.57
C LYS A 129 -1.28 5.34 17.08
N PRO A 130 -0.93 4.37 17.93
CA PRO A 130 -0.49 3.02 17.59
C PRO A 130 -1.63 2.16 17.06
N VAL A 131 -1.37 1.43 15.99
CA VAL A 131 -2.41 0.67 15.29
C VAL A 131 -2.84 -0.52 16.11
N ASP A 132 -4.16 -0.71 16.22
CA ASP A 132 -4.72 -1.98 16.67
C ASP A 132 -4.56 -2.99 15.54
N LEU A 133 -3.56 -3.86 15.66
CA LEU A 133 -3.22 -4.81 14.59
C LEU A 133 -4.34 -5.82 14.34
N HIS A 134 -5.06 -6.20 15.38
CA HIS A 134 -6.18 -7.13 15.21
C HIS A 134 -7.30 -6.50 14.37
N ARG A 135 -7.63 -5.23 14.63
CA ARG A 135 -8.61 -4.51 13.84
C ARG A 135 -8.15 -4.34 12.40
N LEU A 136 -6.88 -3.99 12.19
CA LEU A 136 -6.32 -3.87 10.85
C LEU A 136 -6.44 -5.19 10.09
N LEU A 137 -6.10 -6.30 10.74
CA LEU A 137 -6.21 -7.61 10.12
C LEU A 137 -7.63 -7.93 9.69
N GLN A 138 -8.62 -7.60 10.53
CA GLN A 138 -10.03 -7.81 10.20
C GLN A 138 -10.44 -7.00 8.98
N LEU A 139 -10.01 -5.73 8.90
CA LEU A 139 -10.30 -4.88 7.75
C LEU A 139 -9.65 -5.42 6.47
N VAL A 140 -8.40 -5.84 6.57
CA VAL A 140 -7.67 -6.40 5.42
C VAL A 140 -8.37 -7.66 4.91
N ARG A 141 -8.72 -8.58 5.78
CA ARG A 141 -9.40 -9.82 5.40
C ARG A 141 -10.74 -9.53 4.74
N LYS A 142 -11.49 -8.59 5.29
CA LYS A 142 -12.78 -8.20 4.73
C LYS A 142 -12.63 -7.62 3.33
N GLU A 143 -11.68 -6.69 3.15
CA GLU A 143 -11.48 -6.03 1.85
C GLU A 143 -10.96 -6.99 0.79
N LEU A 144 -10.11 -7.92 1.17
CA LEU A 144 -9.59 -8.93 0.25
C LEU A 144 -10.50 -10.14 0.12
N GLN A 145 -11.60 -10.20 0.87
CA GLN A 145 -12.56 -11.31 0.87
C GLN A 145 -11.90 -12.65 1.19
N ILE A 146 -11.05 -12.65 2.19
CA ILE A 146 -10.35 -13.84 2.69
C ILE A 146 -10.68 -14.07 4.16
N LEU A 147 -10.60 -15.34 4.58
CA LEU A 147 -10.91 -15.74 5.95
C LEU A 147 -9.73 -15.62 6.90
#